data_7109f75bf96119f00fb5a6f093206642
#
_entry.id   7109f75bf96119f00fb5a6f093206642
#
_cell.length_a   1.000
_cell.length_b   1.000
_cell.length_c   1.000
_cell.angle_alpha   90.00
_cell.angle_beta   90.00
_cell.angle_gamma   90.00
#
_symmetry.space_group_name_H-M   'P 1'
#
loop_
_entity.id
_entity.type
_entity.pdbx_description
1 polymer ?
#
loop_
_entity_poly.entity_id
_entity_poly.type
_entity_poly.pdbx_seq_one_letter_code
_entity_poly.pdbx_strand_id
1 'polypeptide(L)'
;MRKIIFLVLIFCSSQGLAQILQDAYAKQLISTGLDHLYAYDFKESNAAFSLFKSKYPKNPAGYLLTAMLIQQQYFPLKDHVNQGKNYVDNLEKAFILGEAMYLKNNNDLESAFFCTSSLGFLAAYEADEQNFMKVVSYAKKAYGFLKIGLKNTDKQPEFLYSTGMYNYYSVAYPDLHP
;
A
#
# COMPACT_ATOMS: atom_id res chain seq x y z
N MET A 1 -11.19 22.00 56.11
CA MET A 1 -11.58 20.96 55.16
C MET A 1 -10.98 21.28 53.80
N ARG A 2 -9.88 20.63 53.47
CA ARG A 2 -9.10 20.87 52.22
C ARG A 2 -9.66 19.97 51.12
N LYS A 3 -10.31 20.55 50.11
CA LYS A 3 -10.76 19.79 48.92
C LYS A 3 -9.56 19.54 48.04
N ILE A 4 -9.13 18.27 47.96
CA ILE A 4 -8.13 17.79 47.02
C ILE A 4 -8.87 17.58 45.70
N ILE A 5 -8.59 18.44 44.72
CA ILE A 5 -9.04 18.27 43.33
C ILE A 5 -8.08 17.33 42.69
N PHE A 6 -8.48 16.07 42.48
CA PHE A 6 -7.76 15.12 41.62
C PHE A 6 -7.94 15.53 40.17
N LEU A 7 -6.92 16.20 39.61
CA LEU A 7 -6.84 16.49 38.21
C LEU A 7 -6.38 15.21 37.49
N VAL A 8 -7.32 14.41 37.01
CA VAL A 8 -7.03 13.28 36.16
C VAL A 8 -6.57 13.82 34.79
N LEU A 9 -5.29 13.95 34.60
CA LEU A 9 -4.66 14.16 33.29
C LEU A 9 -4.90 12.88 32.47
N ILE A 10 -5.96 12.87 31.69
CA ILE A 10 -6.13 11.91 30.60
C ILE A 10 -5.05 12.26 29.57
N PHE A 11 -3.91 11.58 29.66
CA PHE A 11 -2.96 11.49 28.56
C PHE A 11 -3.67 10.77 27.41
N CYS A 12 -4.43 11.49 26.59
CA CYS A 12 -4.68 11.08 25.23
C CYS A 12 -3.33 11.03 24.55
N SER A 13 -2.67 9.87 24.62
CA SER A 13 -1.62 9.54 23.70
C SER A 13 -2.26 9.49 22.30
N SER A 14 -2.35 10.64 21.65
CA SER A 14 -2.42 10.71 20.21
C SER A 14 -1.11 10.06 19.73
N GLN A 15 -1.13 8.74 19.57
CA GLN A 15 -0.17 8.10 18.71
C GLN A 15 -0.41 8.74 17.35
N GLY A 16 0.33 9.80 17.07
CA GLY A 16 0.48 10.30 15.73
C GLY A 16 0.77 9.06 14.90
N LEU A 17 0.05 8.89 13.80
CA LEU A 17 0.39 7.88 12.82
C LEU A 17 1.80 8.26 12.35
N ALA A 18 2.81 7.76 13.07
CA ALA A 18 4.20 7.94 12.69
C ALA A 18 4.30 7.40 11.27
N GLN A 19 4.84 8.20 10.37
CA GLN A 19 5.16 7.73 9.03
C GLN A 19 5.96 6.46 9.20
N ILE A 20 5.45 5.33 8.71
CA ILE A 20 6.05 4.01 8.95
C ILE A 20 7.49 3.98 8.41
N LEU A 21 7.76 4.77 7.37
CA LEU A 21 9.07 4.94 6.78
C LEU A 21 10.06 5.71 7.68
N GLN A 22 9.63 6.23 8.83
CA GLN A 22 10.50 6.82 9.86
C GLN A 22 10.78 5.84 11.02
N ASP A 23 10.01 4.77 11.15
CA ASP A 23 10.21 3.74 12.17
C ASP A 23 11.27 2.74 11.70
N ALA A 24 12.42 2.71 12.38
CA ALA A 24 13.55 1.84 12.03
C ALA A 24 13.20 0.36 12.11
N TYR A 25 12.40 -0.05 13.10
CA TYR A 25 11.98 -1.43 13.26
C TYR A 25 10.99 -1.86 12.17
N ALA A 26 10.04 -0.98 11.82
CA ALA A 26 9.13 -1.20 10.73
C ALA A 26 9.88 -1.36 9.39
N LYS A 27 10.86 -0.47 9.12
CA LYS A 27 11.74 -0.58 7.95
C LYS A 27 12.47 -1.91 7.90
N GLN A 28 13.04 -2.34 9.02
CA GLN A 28 13.73 -3.61 9.10
C GLN A 28 12.82 -4.79 8.75
N LEU A 29 11.59 -4.84 9.30
CA LEU A 29 10.64 -5.91 8.99
C LEU A 29 10.24 -5.91 7.52
N ILE A 30 10.01 -4.73 6.94
CA ILE A 30 9.66 -4.59 5.52
C ILE A 30 10.84 -5.05 4.65
N SER A 31 12.06 -4.55 4.90
CA SER A 31 13.24 -4.92 4.12
C SER A 31 13.50 -6.42 4.20
N THR A 32 13.53 -6.99 5.42
CA THR A 32 13.73 -8.43 5.61
C THR A 32 12.69 -9.25 4.85
N GLY A 33 11.41 -8.85 4.95
CA GLY A 33 10.32 -9.54 4.24
C GLY A 33 10.45 -9.45 2.72
N LEU A 34 10.88 -8.29 2.19
CA LEU A 34 11.11 -8.09 0.75
C LEU A 34 12.35 -8.87 0.26
N ASP A 35 13.43 -8.90 1.04
CA ASP A 35 14.63 -9.67 0.70
C ASP A 35 14.30 -11.16 0.54
N HIS A 36 13.53 -11.73 1.47
CA HIS A 36 13.03 -13.11 1.38
C HIS A 36 12.04 -13.29 0.22
N LEU A 37 11.17 -12.30 -0.03
CA LEU A 37 10.22 -12.35 -1.14
C LEU A 37 10.93 -12.48 -2.49
N TYR A 38 11.94 -11.65 -2.74
CA TYR A 38 12.71 -11.66 -3.98
C TYR A 38 13.68 -12.84 -4.07
N ALA A 39 14.03 -13.45 -2.93
CA ALA A 39 14.74 -14.72 -2.88
C ALA A 39 13.83 -15.96 -3.05
N TYR A 40 12.52 -15.77 -3.27
CA TYR A 40 11.49 -16.84 -3.32
C TYR A 40 11.38 -17.65 -2.03
N ASP A 41 11.86 -17.12 -0.91
CA ASP A 41 11.68 -17.70 0.42
C ASP A 41 10.37 -17.20 1.04
N PHE A 42 9.26 -17.69 0.51
CA PHE A 42 7.92 -17.22 0.85
C PHE A 42 7.53 -17.45 2.31
N LYS A 43 8.10 -18.47 2.95
CA LYS A 43 7.83 -18.79 4.35
C LYS A 43 8.37 -17.69 5.27
N GLU A 44 9.64 -17.30 5.11
CA GLU A 44 10.27 -16.29 5.93
C GLU A 44 9.74 -14.89 5.58
N SER A 45 9.46 -14.62 4.30
CA SER A 45 8.76 -13.40 3.87
C SER A 45 7.40 -13.26 4.58
N ASN A 46 6.59 -14.34 4.59
CA ASN A 46 5.30 -14.35 5.28
C ASN A 46 5.46 -14.12 6.80
N ALA A 47 6.47 -14.70 7.43
CA ALA A 47 6.74 -14.49 8.86
C ALA A 47 7.02 -13.01 9.16
N ALA A 48 7.89 -12.36 8.37
CA ALA A 48 8.23 -10.95 8.52
C ALA A 48 7.01 -10.03 8.30
N PHE A 49 6.25 -10.25 7.21
CA PHE A 49 5.06 -9.42 6.91
C PHE A 49 3.92 -9.64 7.91
N SER A 50 3.75 -10.87 8.42
CA SER A 50 2.76 -11.17 9.46
C SER A 50 3.12 -10.49 10.78
N LEU A 51 4.40 -10.49 11.16
CA LEU A 51 4.88 -9.79 12.33
C LEU A 51 4.70 -8.28 12.19
N PHE A 52 5.02 -7.71 11.01
CA PHE A 52 4.75 -6.31 10.70
C PHE A 52 3.26 -5.99 10.88
N LYS A 53 2.39 -6.77 10.23
CA LYS A 53 0.94 -6.56 10.30
C LYS A 53 0.37 -6.68 11.71
N SER A 54 0.92 -7.56 12.55
CA SER A 54 0.51 -7.69 13.95
C SER A 54 0.91 -6.49 14.80
N LYS A 55 2.07 -5.88 14.55
CA LYS A 55 2.55 -4.70 15.27
C LYS A 55 1.92 -3.39 14.78
N TYR A 56 1.62 -3.33 13.48
CA TYR A 56 1.08 -2.14 12.81
C TYR A 56 -0.26 -2.45 12.10
N PRO A 57 -1.29 -2.94 12.80
CA PRO A 57 -2.51 -3.47 12.18
C PRO A 57 -3.35 -2.42 11.44
N LYS A 58 -3.11 -1.14 11.70
CA LYS A 58 -3.77 0.00 11.03
C LYS A 58 -2.93 0.61 9.91
N ASN A 59 -1.73 0.07 9.65
CA ASN A 59 -0.89 0.56 8.57
C ASN A 59 -1.18 -0.20 7.27
N PRO A 60 -1.38 0.49 6.14
CA PRO A 60 -1.67 -0.13 4.85
C PRO A 60 -0.55 -1.03 4.32
N ALA A 61 0.72 -0.75 4.67
CA ALA A 61 1.87 -1.50 4.19
C ALA A 61 1.76 -3.00 4.45
N GLY A 62 1.29 -3.42 5.65
CA GLY A 62 1.19 -4.84 5.99
C GLY A 62 0.24 -5.61 5.08
N TYR A 63 -0.79 -4.96 4.60
CA TYR A 63 -1.77 -5.57 3.68
C TYR A 63 -1.25 -5.53 2.23
N LEU A 64 -0.63 -4.43 1.80
CA LEU A 64 -0.01 -4.33 0.49
C LEU A 64 1.10 -5.38 0.31
N LEU A 65 1.99 -5.53 1.29
CA LEU A 65 3.07 -6.52 1.29
C LEU A 65 2.53 -7.96 1.31
N THR A 66 1.43 -8.22 2.04
CA THR A 66 0.75 -9.52 2.01
C THR A 66 0.20 -9.82 0.61
N ALA A 67 -0.38 -8.84 -0.06
CA ALA A 67 -0.85 -9.01 -1.44
C ALA A 67 0.31 -9.29 -2.40
N MET A 68 1.42 -8.56 -2.30
CA MET A 68 2.62 -8.82 -3.11
C MET A 68 3.15 -10.24 -2.91
N LEU A 69 3.19 -10.73 -1.67
CA LEU A 69 3.58 -12.11 -1.36
C LEU A 69 2.66 -13.13 -2.04
N ILE A 70 1.33 -12.93 -1.95
CA ILE A 70 0.35 -13.81 -2.58
C ILE A 70 0.56 -13.83 -4.10
N GLN A 71 0.75 -12.67 -4.71
CA GLN A 71 0.98 -12.55 -6.15
C GLN A 71 2.24 -13.32 -6.58
N GLN A 72 3.36 -13.14 -5.88
CA GLN A 72 4.61 -13.82 -6.23
C GLN A 72 4.53 -15.33 -6.03
N GLN A 73 3.85 -15.77 -4.99
CA GLN A 73 3.77 -17.19 -4.65
C GLN A 73 2.80 -17.97 -5.56
N TYR A 74 1.74 -17.31 -6.03
CA TYR A 74 0.63 -17.97 -6.75
C TYR A 74 0.39 -17.39 -8.15
N PHE A 75 1.41 -16.81 -8.76
CA PHE A 75 1.28 -16.31 -10.14
C PHE A 75 1.19 -17.48 -11.16
N PRO A 76 0.25 -17.45 -12.12
CA PRO A 76 -0.80 -16.44 -12.32
C PRO A 76 -2.02 -16.66 -11.42
N LEU A 77 -2.52 -15.58 -10.80
CA LEU A 77 -3.59 -15.64 -9.79
C LEU A 77 -4.92 -16.19 -10.31
N LYS A 78 -5.20 -16.06 -11.62
CA LYS A 78 -6.41 -16.60 -12.27
C LYS A 78 -6.55 -18.11 -12.11
N ASP A 79 -5.44 -18.84 -11.93
CA ASP A 79 -5.44 -20.29 -11.74
C ASP A 79 -5.64 -20.67 -10.25
N HIS A 80 -5.68 -19.67 -9.35
CA HIS A 80 -5.74 -19.81 -7.91
C HIS A 80 -6.86 -18.96 -7.28
N VAL A 81 -8.12 -19.25 -7.59
CA VAL A 81 -9.30 -18.41 -7.26
C VAL A 81 -9.34 -17.93 -5.81
N ASN A 82 -9.08 -18.82 -4.83
CA ASN A 82 -9.08 -18.44 -3.42
C ASN A 82 -7.95 -17.46 -3.08
N GLN A 83 -6.80 -17.61 -3.73
CA GLN A 83 -5.66 -16.71 -3.53
C GLN A 83 -5.87 -15.39 -4.26
N GLY A 84 -6.49 -15.41 -5.44
CA GLY A 84 -6.93 -14.21 -6.14
C GLY A 84 -7.89 -13.37 -5.29
N LYS A 85 -8.88 -14.01 -4.66
CA LYS A 85 -9.77 -13.34 -3.72
C LYS A 85 -9.01 -12.74 -2.52
N ASN A 86 -8.12 -13.52 -1.89
CA ASN A 86 -7.31 -13.06 -0.76
C ASN A 86 -6.38 -11.88 -1.16
N TYR A 87 -5.83 -11.92 -2.37
CA TYR A 87 -5.06 -10.82 -2.94
C TYR A 87 -5.88 -9.53 -3.02
N VAL A 88 -7.07 -9.60 -3.62
CA VAL A 88 -8.00 -8.46 -3.74
C VAL A 88 -8.40 -7.93 -2.37
N ASP A 89 -8.81 -8.80 -1.43
CA ASP A 89 -9.22 -8.44 -0.07
C ASP A 89 -8.10 -7.66 0.67
N ASN A 90 -6.83 -8.07 0.49
CA ASN A 90 -5.69 -7.37 1.09
C ASN A 90 -5.44 -6.01 0.42
N LEU A 91 -5.53 -5.90 -0.91
CA LEU A 91 -5.36 -4.63 -1.61
C LEU A 91 -6.47 -3.62 -1.28
N GLU A 92 -7.72 -4.08 -1.22
CA GLU A 92 -8.84 -3.23 -0.81
C GLU A 92 -8.65 -2.73 0.64
N LYS A 93 -8.18 -3.61 1.55
CA LYS A 93 -7.89 -3.21 2.92
C LYS A 93 -6.73 -2.20 2.99
N ALA A 94 -5.68 -2.41 2.21
CA ALA A 94 -4.57 -1.46 2.11
C ALA A 94 -5.07 -0.09 1.60
N PHE A 95 -5.91 -0.08 0.56
CA PHE A 95 -6.51 1.14 0.04
C PHE A 95 -7.37 1.85 1.09
N ILE A 96 -8.29 1.16 1.76
CA ILE A 96 -9.17 1.75 2.79
C ILE A 96 -8.35 2.39 3.92
N LEU A 97 -7.31 1.72 4.39
CA LEU A 97 -6.44 2.25 5.44
C LEU A 97 -5.62 3.45 4.94
N GLY A 98 -5.07 3.38 3.74
CA GLY A 98 -4.34 4.49 3.11
C GLY A 98 -5.24 5.71 2.90
N GLU A 99 -6.44 5.51 2.37
CA GLU A 99 -7.43 6.59 2.18
C GLU A 99 -7.84 7.23 3.52
N ALA A 100 -8.03 6.43 4.58
CA ALA A 100 -8.33 6.95 5.91
C ALA A 100 -7.17 7.77 6.53
N MET A 101 -5.92 7.42 6.20
CA MET A 101 -4.75 8.23 6.58
C MET A 101 -4.72 9.53 5.78
N TYR A 102 -4.90 9.44 4.46
CA TYR A 102 -4.91 10.60 3.56
C TYR A 102 -6.00 11.62 3.92
N LEU A 103 -7.21 11.16 4.27
CA LEU A 103 -8.31 12.05 4.68
C LEU A 103 -8.03 12.80 5.99
N LYS A 104 -7.14 12.29 6.84
CA LYS A 104 -6.69 13.01 8.04
C LYS A 104 -5.63 14.05 7.74
N ASN A 105 -4.79 13.80 6.75
CA ASN A 105 -3.73 14.69 6.29
C ASN A 105 -3.52 14.50 4.78
N ASN A 106 -4.14 15.37 3.98
CA ASN A 106 -4.08 15.31 2.52
C ASN A 106 -2.71 15.70 1.92
N ASN A 107 -1.76 16.09 2.76
CA ASN A 107 -0.37 16.30 2.38
C ASN A 107 0.53 15.10 2.73
N ASP A 108 -0.03 14.05 3.29
CA ASP A 108 0.71 12.83 3.61
C ASP A 108 1.02 12.03 2.34
N LEU A 109 2.29 12.12 1.92
CA LEU A 109 2.78 11.45 0.70
C LEU A 109 2.80 9.94 0.85
N GLU A 110 3.05 9.42 2.05
CA GLU A 110 3.07 7.98 2.32
C GLU A 110 1.67 7.38 2.11
N SER A 111 0.62 8.03 2.61
CA SER A 111 -0.76 7.58 2.40
C SER A 111 -1.17 7.64 0.92
N ALA A 112 -0.78 8.69 0.20
CA ALA A 112 -1.01 8.82 -1.24
C ALA A 112 -0.30 7.70 -2.03
N PHE A 113 0.92 7.32 -1.62
CA PHE A 113 1.65 6.20 -2.20
C PHE A 113 0.89 4.87 -2.02
N PHE A 114 0.43 4.57 -0.80
CA PHE A 114 -0.34 3.34 -0.56
C PHE A 114 -1.65 3.30 -1.33
N CYS A 115 -2.36 4.42 -1.44
CA CYS A 115 -3.57 4.52 -2.25
C CYS A 115 -3.28 4.25 -3.74
N THR A 116 -2.24 4.89 -4.29
CA THR A 116 -1.83 4.72 -5.68
C THR A 116 -1.43 3.26 -5.97
N SER A 117 -0.60 2.67 -5.12
CA SER A 117 -0.09 1.31 -5.30
C SER A 117 -1.20 0.27 -5.20
N SER A 118 -2.05 0.36 -4.18
CA SER A 118 -3.16 -0.59 -3.99
C SER A 118 -4.13 -0.55 -5.16
N LEU A 119 -4.53 0.64 -5.63
CA LEU A 119 -5.42 0.79 -6.76
C LEU A 119 -4.77 0.37 -8.09
N GLY A 120 -3.46 0.59 -8.24
CA GLY A 120 -2.69 0.14 -9.39
C GLY A 120 -2.66 -1.38 -9.51
N PHE A 121 -2.37 -2.08 -8.39
CA PHE A 121 -2.40 -3.54 -8.36
C PHE A 121 -3.81 -4.12 -8.55
N LEU A 122 -4.86 -3.47 -8.01
CA LEU A 122 -6.25 -3.85 -8.29
C LEU A 122 -6.59 -3.69 -9.78
N ALA A 123 -6.18 -2.60 -10.40
CA ALA A 123 -6.40 -2.38 -11.82
C ALA A 123 -5.69 -3.44 -12.67
N ALA A 124 -4.45 -3.82 -12.32
CA ALA A 124 -3.70 -4.86 -13.01
C ALA A 124 -4.38 -6.23 -12.88
N TYR A 125 -4.84 -6.59 -11.68
CA TYR A 125 -5.58 -7.84 -11.46
C TYR A 125 -6.87 -7.89 -12.29
N GLU A 126 -7.67 -6.83 -12.29
CA GLU A 126 -8.91 -6.79 -13.06
C GLU A 126 -8.66 -6.76 -14.58
N ALA A 127 -7.49 -6.30 -15.02
CA ALA A 127 -7.08 -6.40 -16.43
C ALA A 127 -6.82 -7.85 -16.83
N ASP A 128 -6.14 -8.63 -15.97
CA ASP A 128 -5.92 -10.07 -16.18
C ASP A 128 -7.24 -10.86 -16.17
N GLU A 129 -8.23 -10.41 -15.38
CA GLU A 129 -9.59 -10.95 -15.35
C GLU A 129 -10.50 -10.38 -16.47
N GLN A 130 -9.98 -9.54 -17.36
CA GLN A 130 -10.70 -8.89 -18.46
C GLN A 130 -11.89 -7.99 -18.02
N ASN A 131 -11.87 -7.50 -16.79
CA ASN A 131 -12.90 -6.64 -16.21
C ASN A 131 -12.61 -5.15 -16.48
N PHE A 132 -12.58 -4.74 -17.75
CA PHE A 132 -12.13 -3.42 -18.19
C PHE A 132 -12.87 -2.23 -17.53
N MET A 133 -14.14 -2.38 -17.17
CA MET A 133 -14.85 -1.31 -16.45
C MET A 133 -14.26 -1.05 -15.07
N LYS A 134 -13.85 -2.10 -14.35
CA LYS A 134 -13.16 -1.96 -13.06
C LYS A 134 -11.75 -1.41 -13.23
N VAL A 135 -11.03 -1.83 -14.28
CA VAL A 135 -9.70 -1.27 -14.62
C VAL A 135 -9.78 0.25 -14.74
N VAL A 136 -10.72 0.76 -15.54
CA VAL A 136 -10.93 2.21 -15.74
C VAL A 136 -11.29 2.90 -14.43
N SER A 137 -12.15 2.29 -13.62
CA SER A 137 -12.56 2.83 -12.32
C SER A 137 -11.39 2.97 -11.36
N TYR A 138 -10.59 1.90 -11.19
CA TYR A 138 -9.42 1.91 -10.31
C TYR A 138 -8.33 2.85 -10.82
N ALA A 139 -8.03 2.83 -12.12
CA ALA A 139 -7.04 3.72 -12.73
C ALA A 139 -7.41 5.20 -12.56
N LYS A 140 -8.68 5.57 -12.78
CA LYS A 140 -9.16 6.94 -12.56
C LYS A 140 -9.01 7.37 -11.10
N LYS A 141 -9.32 6.49 -10.15
CA LYS A 141 -9.19 6.76 -8.71
C LYS A 141 -7.72 6.88 -8.33
N ALA A 142 -6.86 5.97 -8.80
CA ALA A 142 -5.41 5.98 -8.57
C ALA A 142 -4.76 7.27 -9.08
N TYR A 143 -5.18 7.76 -10.25
CA TYR A 143 -4.64 8.98 -10.84
C TYR A 143 -4.81 10.21 -9.94
N GLY A 144 -5.89 10.26 -9.14
CA GLY A 144 -6.10 11.32 -8.15
C GLY A 144 -4.95 11.42 -7.14
N PHE A 145 -4.48 10.29 -6.63
CA PHE A 145 -3.34 10.20 -5.69
C PHE A 145 -2.00 10.30 -6.41
N LEU A 146 -1.88 9.68 -7.58
CA LEU A 146 -0.65 9.72 -8.37
C LEU A 146 -0.21 11.15 -8.70
N LYS A 147 -1.13 12.05 -9.02
CA LYS A 147 -0.83 13.46 -9.28
C LYS A 147 -0.11 14.15 -8.12
N ILE A 148 -0.32 13.69 -6.89
CA ILE A 148 0.36 14.21 -5.70
C ILE A 148 1.80 13.72 -5.71
N GLY A 149 2.00 12.43 -5.99
CA GLY A 149 3.33 11.82 -6.11
C GLY A 149 4.16 12.42 -7.24
N LEU A 150 3.57 12.66 -8.41
CA LEU A 150 4.23 13.30 -9.57
C LEU A 150 4.86 14.66 -9.23
N LYS A 151 4.26 15.39 -8.29
CA LYS A 151 4.73 16.72 -7.85
C LYS A 151 5.76 16.64 -6.71
N ASN A 152 6.00 15.48 -6.13
CA ASN A 152 6.78 15.28 -4.91
C ASN A 152 7.74 14.08 -5.00
N THR A 153 8.19 13.71 -6.19
CA THR A 153 9.12 12.58 -6.39
C THR A 153 10.48 12.80 -5.74
N ASP A 154 10.88 14.07 -5.54
CA ASP A 154 12.07 14.47 -4.80
C ASP A 154 11.98 14.21 -3.29
N LYS A 155 10.75 14.24 -2.75
CA LYS A 155 10.49 14.01 -1.32
C LYS A 155 10.11 12.58 -1.00
N GLN A 156 9.52 11.88 -1.97
CA GLN A 156 9.05 10.51 -1.84
C GLN A 156 9.49 9.72 -3.08
N PRO A 157 10.74 9.19 -3.10
CA PRO A 157 11.30 8.46 -4.25
C PRO A 157 10.49 7.22 -4.66
N GLU A 158 9.71 6.66 -3.76
CA GLU A 158 8.83 5.52 -4.03
C GLU A 158 7.82 5.80 -5.15
N PHE A 159 7.49 7.06 -5.40
CA PHE A 159 6.65 7.45 -6.54
C PHE A 159 7.36 7.35 -7.90
N LEU A 160 8.69 7.26 -7.95
CA LEU A 160 9.42 7.19 -9.22
C LEU A 160 8.98 6.00 -10.07
N TYR A 161 8.76 4.84 -9.45
CA TYR A 161 8.28 3.67 -10.15
C TYR A 161 6.88 3.89 -10.74
N SER A 162 5.93 4.33 -9.91
CA SER A 162 4.56 4.61 -10.36
C SER A 162 4.50 5.71 -11.42
N THR A 163 5.38 6.70 -11.32
CA THR A 163 5.52 7.79 -12.29
C THR A 163 6.06 7.26 -13.62
N GLY A 164 7.10 6.43 -13.58
CA GLY A 164 7.67 5.79 -14.76
C GLY A 164 6.65 4.92 -15.49
N MET A 165 5.90 4.10 -14.76
CA MET A 165 4.82 3.28 -15.29
C MET A 165 3.71 4.12 -15.92
N TYR A 166 3.26 5.17 -15.25
CA TYR A 166 2.26 6.08 -15.80
C TYR A 166 2.73 6.73 -17.11
N ASN A 167 3.94 7.26 -17.13
CA ASN A 167 4.50 7.88 -18.34
C ASN A 167 4.65 6.87 -19.48
N TYR A 168 5.10 5.66 -19.19
CA TYR A 168 5.20 4.61 -20.19
C TYR A 168 3.83 4.28 -20.80
N TYR A 169 2.83 3.96 -19.99
CA TYR A 169 1.51 3.55 -20.49
C TYR A 169 0.69 4.71 -21.07
N SER A 170 0.93 5.94 -20.66
CA SER A 170 0.17 7.09 -21.16
C SER A 170 0.79 7.74 -22.40
N VAL A 171 2.11 7.60 -22.60
CA VAL A 171 2.85 8.26 -23.68
C VAL A 171 3.48 7.25 -24.63
N ALA A 172 4.35 6.36 -24.13
CA ALA A 172 5.12 5.47 -24.99
C ALA A 172 4.30 4.28 -25.51
N TYR A 173 3.43 3.70 -24.68
CA TYR A 173 2.67 2.51 -25.07
C TYR A 173 1.72 2.72 -26.24
N PRO A 174 0.93 3.82 -26.32
CA PRO A 174 0.06 4.09 -27.47
C PRO A 174 0.82 4.23 -28.78
N ASP A 175 2.05 4.78 -28.74
CA ASP A 175 2.89 4.93 -29.95
C ASP A 175 3.45 3.59 -30.44
N LEU A 176 3.63 2.62 -29.54
CA LEU A 176 4.14 1.28 -29.86
C LEU A 176 3.02 0.29 -30.22
N HIS A 177 1.77 0.59 -29.83
CA HIS A 177 0.59 -0.27 -30.00
C HIS A 177 -0.60 0.57 -30.48
N PRO A 178 -0.56 1.08 -31.75
CA PRO A 178 -1.60 1.91 -32.33
C PRO A 178 -2.93 1.16 -32.58
#